data_3d20c5a5b427c106c047a2692d788df1
#
_entry.id   3d20c5a5b427c106c047a2692d788df1
#
_cell.length_a   1.000
_cell.length_b   1.000
_cell.length_c   1.000
_cell.angle_alpha   90.00
_cell.angle_beta   90.00
_cell.angle_gamma   90.00
#
_symmetry.space_group_name_H-M   'P 1'
#
loop_
_entity.id
_entity.type
_entity.pdbx_description
1 polymer ?
#
loop_
_entity_poly.entity_id
_entity_poly.type
_entity_poly.pdbx_seq_one_letter_code
_entity_poly.pdbx_strand_id
1 'polypeptide(L)'
;MDWELYLNYFGDIMPLTLLVGIIYGIVIHYKNKDTYRWRKICSVLFVCYITALIQLVLFLDIMRGFSYLLIHHMDSGNINGYFHFSGAYNFNVNFWSHIDSEKIGNIIIFLPFGILYPLHSEKISYKRTLLMGFLLTSSIEILQPFIDRSFDLNDIILNTAGVFISATVFFVIKKLILNGKIEYA
;
A
#
# COMPACT_ATOMS: atom_id res chain seq x y z
N MET A 1 -8.88 21.43 -5.22
CA MET A 1 -8.47 20.18 -4.55
C MET A 1 -9.64 19.77 -3.68
N ASP A 2 -10.43 18.79 -4.13
CA ASP A 2 -11.69 18.42 -3.46
C ASP A 2 -11.43 17.56 -2.23
N TRP A 3 -11.31 18.20 -1.07
CA TRP A 3 -11.11 17.50 0.21
C TRP A 3 -12.24 16.52 0.53
N GLU A 4 -13.47 16.80 0.09
CA GLU A 4 -14.60 15.89 0.25
C GLU A 4 -14.38 14.56 -0.46
N LEU A 5 -13.76 14.57 -1.64
CA LEU A 5 -13.43 13.35 -2.38
C LEU A 5 -12.45 12.47 -1.60
N TYR A 6 -11.40 13.06 -1.02
CA TYR A 6 -10.42 12.30 -0.23
C TYR A 6 -11.00 11.78 1.08
N LEU A 7 -11.88 12.56 1.75
CA LEU A 7 -12.58 12.12 2.95
C LEU A 7 -13.49 10.93 2.67
N ASN A 8 -14.17 10.94 1.53
CA ASN A 8 -14.99 9.80 1.10
C ASN A 8 -14.15 8.55 0.86
N TYR A 9 -13.00 8.66 0.19
CA TYR A 9 -12.08 7.53 0.02
C TYR A 9 -11.60 6.95 1.35
N PHE A 10 -11.25 7.81 2.29
CA PHE A 10 -10.90 7.38 3.64
C PHE A 10 -12.06 6.67 4.33
N GLY A 11 -13.28 7.19 4.21
CA GLY A 11 -14.48 6.58 4.77
C GLY A 11 -14.72 5.16 4.21
N ASP A 12 -14.51 4.97 2.93
CA ASP A 12 -14.76 3.69 2.25
C ASP A 12 -13.74 2.60 2.64
N ILE A 13 -12.47 2.95 2.81
CA ILE A 13 -11.41 1.97 3.10
C ILE A 13 -11.18 1.73 4.60
N MET A 14 -11.53 2.69 5.47
CA MET A 14 -11.28 2.64 6.91
C MET A 14 -11.94 1.45 7.62
N PRO A 15 -13.23 1.11 7.41
CA PRO A 15 -13.91 0.07 8.18
C PRO A 15 -13.22 -1.30 8.04
N LEU A 16 -12.92 -1.71 6.82
CA LEU A 16 -12.27 -3.00 6.57
C LEU A 16 -10.80 -2.98 7.05
N THR A 17 -10.09 -1.87 6.84
CA THR A 17 -8.71 -1.71 7.32
C THR A 17 -8.62 -1.83 8.84
N LEU A 18 -9.52 -1.19 9.58
CA LEU A 18 -9.58 -1.28 11.04
C LEU A 18 -9.94 -2.69 11.50
N LEU A 19 -10.93 -3.32 10.86
CA LEU A 19 -11.34 -4.68 11.18
C LEU A 19 -10.16 -5.66 11.04
N VAL A 20 -9.47 -5.62 9.90
CA VAL A 20 -8.30 -6.47 9.64
C VAL A 20 -7.17 -6.17 10.63
N GLY A 21 -6.91 -4.89 10.92
CA GLY A 21 -5.92 -4.46 11.90
C GLY A 21 -6.20 -4.97 13.30
N ILE A 22 -7.45 -4.91 13.77
CA ILE A 22 -7.88 -5.42 15.07
C ILE A 22 -7.71 -6.95 15.13
N ILE A 23 -8.24 -7.67 14.14
CA ILE A 23 -8.12 -9.14 14.08
C ILE A 23 -6.65 -9.55 14.10
N TYR A 24 -5.82 -8.95 13.25
CA TYR A 24 -4.39 -9.24 13.20
C TYR A 24 -3.68 -8.88 14.51
N GLY A 25 -4.04 -7.75 15.14
CA GLY A 25 -3.50 -7.33 16.43
C GLY A 25 -3.81 -8.34 17.53
N ILE A 26 -5.02 -8.87 17.57
CA ILE A 26 -5.42 -9.95 18.51
C ILE A 26 -4.58 -11.20 18.23
N VAL A 27 -4.51 -11.66 16.98
CA VAL A 27 -3.77 -12.85 16.60
C VAL A 27 -2.29 -12.75 16.98
N ILE A 28 -1.62 -11.64 16.65
CA ILE A 28 -0.19 -11.47 16.95
C ILE A 28 0.07 -11.31 18.47
N HIS A 29 -0.91 -10.76 19.21
CA HIS A 29 -0.81 -10.66 20.67
C HIS A 29 -0.73 -12.05 21.33
N TYR A 30 -1.60 -12.95 20.92
CA TYR A 30 -1.65 -14.32 21.49
C TYR A 30 -0.59 -15.26 20.95
N LYS A 31 -0.27 -15.18 19.66
CA LYS A 31 0.69 -16.08 19.00
C LYS A 31 2.14 -15.80 19.35
N ASN A 32 2.54 -14.54 19.45
CA ASN A 32 3.94 -14.11 19.61
C ASN A 32 4.15 -13.44 20.97
N LYS A 33 3.99 -14.17 22.08
CA LYS A 33 4.09 -13.63 23.44
C LYS A 33 5.45 -12.99 23.74
N ASP A 34 6.55 -13.55 23.22
CA ASP A 34 7.92 -13.13 23.49
C ASP A 34 8.43 -11.99 22.58
N THR A 35 7.61 -11.52 21.63
CA THR A 35 8.01 -10.44 20.74
C THR A 35 7.81 -9.08 21.38
N TYR A 36 8.78 -8.17 21.23
CA TYR A 36 8.69 -6.80 21.74
C TYR A 36 7.41 -6.09 21.26
N ARG A 37 6.76 -5.35 22.16
CA ARG A 37 5.51 -4.61 21.89
C ARG A 37 5.62 -3.71 20.66
N TRP A 38 6.74 -2.98 20.52
CA TRP A 38 7.00 -2.12 19.38
C TRP A 38 6.93 -2.85 18.04
N ARG A 39 7.51 -4.04 17.96
CA ARG A 39 7.48 -4.84 16.75
C ARG A 39 6.07 -5.32 16.38
N LYS A 40 5.25 -5.62 17.38
CA LYS A 40 3.84 -5.97 17.17
C LYS A 40 3.08 -4.78 16.58
N ILE A 41 3.28 -3.58 17.12
CA ILE A 41 2.69 -2.34 16.60
C ILE A 41 3.09 -2.10 15.14
N CYS A 42 4.38 -2.18 14.82
CA CYS A 42 4.85 -2.03 13.42
C CYS A 42 4.24 -3.08 12.50
N SER A 43 4.05 -4.31 12.97
CA SER A 43 3.41 -5.38 12.19
C SER A 43 1.92 -5.10 11.93
N VAL A 44 1.20 -4.60 12.93
CA VAL A 44 -0.21 -4.18 12.76
C VAL A 44 -0.31 -3.02 11.78
N LEU A 45 0.53 -2.00 11.94
CA LEU A 45 0.58 -0.85 11.02
C LEU A 45 0.89 -1.27 9.58
N PHE A 46 1.82 -2.21 9.40
CA PHE A 46 2.13 -2.73 8.08
C PHE A 46 0.95 -3.47 7.46
N VAL A 47 0.25 -4.32 8.22
CA VAL A 47 -0.94 -5.03 7.73
C VAL A 47 -2.08 -4.05 7.40
N CYS A 48 -2.34 -3.06 8.26
CA CYS A 48 -3.31 -1.99 7.97
C CYS A 48 -2.94 -1.24 6.68
N TYR A 49 -1.68 -0.86 6.53
CA TYR A 49 -1.20 -0.18 5.33
C TYR A 49 -1.40 -1.03 4.06
N ILE A 50 -1.00 -2.31 4.06
CA ILE A 50 -1.19 -3.19 2.90
C ILE A 50 -2.67 -3.39 2.59
N THR A 51 -3.53 -3.54 3.61
CA THR A 51 -4.98 -3.67 3.43
C THR A 51 -5.56 -2.41 2.79
N ALA A 52 -5.19 -1.23 3.30
CA ALA A 52 -5.63 0.05 2.74
C ALA A 52 -5.12 0.26 1.31
N LEU A 53 -3.85 -0.07 1.04
CA LEU A 53 -3.25 0.03 -0.28
C LEU A 53 -4.00 -0.83 -1.31
N ILE A 54 -4.25 -2.09 -0.98
CA ILE A 54 -4.96 -3.03 -1.86
C ILE A 54 -6.39 -2.53 -2.13
N GLN A 55 -7.10 -2.08 -1.09
CA GLN A 55 -8.44 -1.52 -1.26
C GLN A 55 -8.44 -0.29 -2.17
N LEU A 56 -7.53 0.64 -1.93
CA LEU A 56 -7.45 1.88 -2.70
C LEU A 56 -7.10 1.64 -4.17
N VAL A 57 -6.18 0.71 -4.44
CA VAL A 57 -5.63 0.53 -5.79
C VAL A 57 -6.41 -0.49 -6.60
N LEU A 58 -6.98 -1.53 -5.97
CA LEU A 58 -7.68 -2.61 -6.68
C LEU A 58 -9.19 -2.60 -6.47
N PHE A 59 -9.67 -2.21 -5.28
CA PHE A 59 -11.07 -2.47 -4.89
C PHE A 59 -11.87 -1.23 -4.51
N LEU A 60 -11.36 -0.02 -4.80
CA LEU A 60 -12.00 1.22 -4.37
C LEU A 60 -13.47 1.31 -4.84
N ASP A 61 -13.73 1.01 -6.10
CA ASP A 61 -15.07 1.10 -6.66
C ASP A 61 -16.00 0.02 -6.09
N ILE A 62 -15.47 -1.18 -5.85
CA ILE A 62 -16.21 -2.27 -5.18
C ILE A 62 -16.54 -1.87 -3.73
N MET A 63 -15.59 -1.28 -3.01
CA MET A 63 -15.80 -0.81 -1.63
C MET A 63 -16.85 0.30 -1.58
N ARG A 64 -16.83 1.23 -2.53
CA ARG A 64 -17.87 2.27 -2.67
C ARG A 64 -19.25 1.68 -2.90
N GLY A 65 -19.37 0.74 -3.84
CA GLY A 65 -20.62 0.05 -4.08
C GLY A 65 -21.15 -0.66 -2.85
N PHE A 66 -20.26 -1.30 -2.07
CA PHE A 66 -20.62 -1.98 -0.82
C PHE A 66 -21.01 -1.01 0.29
N SER A 67 -20.27 0.08 0.47
CA SER A 67 -20.60 1.14 1.44
C SER A 67 -21.95 1.76 1.11
N TYR A 68 -22.23 2.02 -0.16
CA TYR A 68 -23.49 2.56 -0.63
C TYR A 68 -24.68 1.62 -0.33
N LEU A 69 -24.50 0.32 -0.56
CA LEU A 69 -25.49 -0.71 -0.23
C LEU A 69 -25.80 -0.73 1.27
N LEU A 70 -24.77 -0.68 2.12
CA LEU A 70 -24.95 -0.74 3.58
C LEU A 70 -25.62 0.51 4.15
N ILE A 71 -25.31 1.69 3.61
CA ILE A 71 -25.82 2.97 4.14
C ILE A 71 -27.21 3.29 3.59
N HIS A 72 -27.44 3.01 2.32
CA HIS A 72 -28.66 3.45 1.62
C HIS A 72 -29.68 2.34 1.36
N HIS A 73 -29.37 1.07 1.71
CA HIS A 73 -30.22 -0.09 1.42
C HIS A 73 -30.68 -0.17 -0.05
N MET A 74 -29.93 0.44 -0.96
CA MET A 74 -30.24 0.45 -2.38
C MET A 74 -29.45 -0.63 -3.10
N ASP A 75 -30.03 -1.21 -4.14
CA ASP A 75 -29.31 -2.16 -5.01
C ASP A 75 -27.99 -1.53 -5.48
N SER A 76 -26.88 -2.04 -5.00
CA SER A 76 -25.59 -1.72 -5.57
C SER A 76 -25.62 -2.21 -7.01
N GLY A 77 -25.69 -1.30 -7.95
CA GLY A 77 -25.72 -1.68 -9.38
C GLY A 77 -24.82 -2.87 -9.66
N ASN A 78 -25.11 -3.57 -10.66
CA ASN A 78 -24.58 -4.88 -11.04
C ASN A 78 -23.08 -5.06 -10.68
N ILE A 79 -22.76 -5.70 -9.55
CA ILE A 79 -21.38 -5.97 -9.08
C ILE A 79 -20.56 -6.68 -10.18
N ASN A 80 -21.23 -7.42 -11.08
CA ASN A 80 -20.60 -8.06 -12.23
C ASN A 80 -19.96 -7.05 -13.19
N GLY A 81 -20.35 -5.77 -13.18
CA GLY A 81 -19.72 -4.71 -13.97
C GLY A 81 -18.31 -4.33 -13.52
N TYR A 82 -17.94 -4.64 -12.26
CA TYR A 82 -16.60 -4.30 -11.73
C TYR A 82 -15.52 -5.33 -12.07
N PHE A 83 -15.91 -6.52 -12.51
CA PHE A 83 -14.98 -7.57 -12.95
C PHE A 83 -15.03 -7.71 -14.47
N HIS A 84 -14.57 -6.69 -15.16
CA HIS A 84 -14.45 -6.68 -16.60
C HIS A 84 -12.97 -6.65 -16.99
N PHE A 85 -12.58 -7.50 -17.92
CA PHE A 85 -11.21 -7.49 -18.45
C PHE A 85 -11.05 -6.34 -19.44
N SER A 86 -10.31 -5.30 -19.06
CA SER A 86 -10.12 -4.13 -19.92
C SER A 86 -9.26 -4.43 -21.14
N GLY A 87 -8.32 -5.38 -21.04
CA GLY A 87 -7.35 -5.69 -22.10
C GLY A 87 -6.43 -4.53 -22.47
N ALA A 88 -6.42 -3.45 -21.68
CA ALA A 88 -5.61 -2.28 -21.94
C ALA A 88 -4.22 -2.42 -21.30
N TYR A 89 -3.18 -2.29 -22.10
CA TYR A 89 -1.79 -2.40 -21.66
C TYR A 89 -0.98 -1.22 -22.20
N ASN A 90 -0.35 -0.46 -21.29
CA ASN A 90 0.56 0.62 -21.61
C ASN A 90 2.00 0.24 -21.25
N PHE A 91 2.82 -0.01 -22.26
CA PHE A 91 4.26 -0.29 -22.12
C PHE A 91 5.13 0.93 -22.44
N ASN A 92 4.53 2.07 -22.78
CA ASN A 92 5.27 3.28 -23.12
C ASN A 92 5.82 3.94 -21.86
N VAL A 93 7.14 4.02 -21.74
CA VAL A 93 7.80 4.68 -20.61
C VAL A 93 7.88 6.18 -20.88
N ASN A 94 6.98 6.96 -20.28
CA ASN A 94 6.86 8.39 -20.48
C ASN A 94 6.57 9.19 -19.19
N PHE A 95 6.92 8.64 -18.01
CA PHE A 95 6.62 9.26 -16.70
C PHE A 95 7.22 10.66 -16.52
N TRP A 96 8.22 11.04 -17.32
CA TRP A 96 8.86 12.37 -17.29
C TRP A 96 8.19 13.44 -18.17
N SER A 97 7.31 13.06 -19.11
CA SER A 97 6.74 14.00 -20.08
C SER A 97 5.80 15.03 -19.44
N HIS A 98 5.03 14.60 -18.45
CA HIS A 98 4.17 15.44 -17.61
C HIS A 98 4.12 14.86 -16.20
N ILE A 99 4.41 15.68 -15.19
CA ILE A 99 4.26 15.27 -13.78
C ILE A 99 2.89 15.81 -13.35
N ASP A 100 1.93 14.91 -13.24
CA ASP A 100 0.58 15.18 -12.76
C ASP A 100 0.39 14.67 -11.31
N SER A 101 -0.78 14.94 -10.75
CA SER A 101 -1.10 14.53 -9.38
C SER A 101 -1.19 13.01 -9.22
N GLU A 102 -1.53 12.28 -10.28
CA GLU A 102 -1.63 10.82 -10.28
C GLU A 102 -0.24 10.19 -10.14
N LYS A 103 0.72 10.63 -10.94
CA LYS A 103 2.12 10.18 -10.88
C LYS A 103 2.78 10.45 -9.53
N ILE A 104 2.52 11.64 -8.96
CA ILE A 104 2.97 11.98 -7.61
C ILE A 104 2.29 11.07 -6.57
N GLY A 105 0.99 10.83 -6.73
CA GLY A 105 0.21 9.94 -5.90
C GLY A 105 0.80 8.52 -5.84
N ASN A 106 1.19 7.96 -6.99
CA ASN A 106 1.81 6.65 -7.09
C ASN A 106 3.12 6.57 -6.28
N ILE A 107 3.97 7.59 -6.34
CA ILE A 107 5.17 7.63 -5.49
C ILE A 107 4.82 7.68 -4.01
N ILE A 108 3.90 8.60 -3.62
CA ILE A 108 3.57 8.87 -2.22
C ILE A 108 2.94 7.65 -1.55
N ILE A 109 2.03 6.96 -2.24
CA ILE A 109 1.28 5.84 -1.67
C ILE A 109 2.18 4.65 -1.34
N PHE A 110 3.35 4.52 -1.99
CA PHE A 110 4.32 3.47 -1.74
C PHE A 110 5.46 3.87 -0.79
N LEU A 111 5.56 5.15 -0.36
CA LEU A 111 6.55 5.57 0.64
C LEU A 111 6.43 4.79 1.96
N PRO A 112 5.24 4.53 2.54
CA PRO A 112 5.14 3.79 3.79
C PRO A 112 5.70 2.38 3.69
N PHE A 113 5.67 1.74 2.51
CA PHE A 113 6.19 0.39 2.32
C PHE A 113 7.68 0.28 2.66
N GLY A 114 8.50 1.19 2.15
CA GLY A 114 9.96 1.17 2.36
C GLY A 114 10.38 1.35 3.83
N ILE A 115 9.49 1.88 4.67
CA ILE A 115 9.70 2.04 6.11
C ILE A 115 9.07 0.89 6.91
N LEU A 116 7.79 0.60 6.66
CA LEU A 116 7.04 -0.36 7.45
C LEU A 116 7.45 -1.81 7.19
N TYR A 117 7.78 -2.15 5.94
CA TYR A 117 8.22 -3.51 5.61
C TYR A 117 9.48 -3.95 6.39
N PRO A 118 10.59 -3.19 6.41
CA PRO A 118 11.75 -3.57 7.22
C PRO A 118 11.49 -3.58 8.73
N LEU A 119 10.56 -2.75 9.23
CA LEU A 119 10.16 -2.76 10.64
C LEU A 119 9.31 -3.98 11.01
N HIS A 120 8.49 -4.45 10.08
CA HIS A 120 7.69 -5.66 10.23
C HIS A 120 8.53 -6.93 10.07
N SER A 121 9.46 -6.95 9.11
CA SER A 121 10.24 -8.13 8.72
C SER A 121 11.25 -8.57 9.79
N GLU A 122 11.42 -9.88 9.96
CA GLU A 122 12.47 -10.43 10.83
C GLU A 122 13.86 -10.21 10.28
N LYS A 123 14.00 -10.28 8.97
CA LYS A 123 15.28 -10.08 8.26
C LYS A 123 15.27 -8.70 7.60
N ILE A 124 15.78 -7.71 8.33
CA ILE A 124 15.90 -6.34 7.84
C ILE A 124 17.01 -6.26 6.79
N SER A 125 16.64 -6.10 5.53
CA SER A 125 17.58 -6.01 4.40
C SER A 125 17.06 -5.01 3.36
N TYR A 126 17.92 -4.09 2.94
CA TYR A 126 17.63 -3.11 1.90
C TYR A 126 17.21 -3.77 0.58
N LYS A 127 18.04 -4.72 0.09
CA LYS A 127 17.75 -5.44 -1.16
C LYS A 127 16.41 -6.17 -1.10
N ARG A 128 16.10 -6.82 0.03
CA ARG A 128 14.84 -7.53 0.21
C ARG A 128 13.66 -6.57 0.24
N THR A 129 13.80 -5.39 0.87
CA THR A 129 12.75 -4.37 0.88
C THR A 129 12.42 -3.90 -0.52
N LEU A 130 13.44 -3.60 -1.35
CA LEU A 130 13.24 -3.19 -2.73
C LEU A 130 12.62 -4.31 -3.58
N LEU A 131 13.10 -5.54 -3.44
CA LEU A 131 12.56 -6.68 -4.18
C LEU A 131 11.09 -6.91 -3.84
N MET A 132 10.73 -6.89 -2.56
CA MET A 132 9.34 -7.11 -2.14
C MET A 132 8.42 -5.96 -2.55
N GLY A 133 8.92 -4.72 -2.53
CA GLY A 133 8.18 -3.57 -3.07
C GLY A 133 7.95 -3.69 -4.57
N PHE A 134 8.97 -4.05 -5.33
CA PHE A 134 8.86 -4.29 -6.77
C PHE A 134 7.88 -5.43 -7.10
N LEU A 135 7.95 -6.54 -6.37
CA LEU A 135 7.01 -7.66 -6.56
C LEU A 135 5.58 -7.26 -6.23
N LEU A 136 5.37 -6.48 -5.17
CA LEU A 136 4.04 -6.00 -4.78
C LEU A 136 3.44 -5.11 -5.88
N THR A 137 4.18 -4.08 -6.32
CA THR A 137 3.67 -3.17 -7.36
C THR A 137 3.43 -3.89 -8.69
N SER A 138 4.33 -4.78 -9.10
CA SER A 138 4.15 -5.59 -10.31
C SER A 138 2.91 -6.49 -10.22
N SER A 139 2.67 -7.09 -9.04
CA SER A 139 1.47 -7.91 -8.82
C SER A 139 0.19 -7.09 -8.91
N ILE A 140 0.18 -5.88 -8.36
CA ILE A 140 -0.95 -4.95 -8.46
C ILE A 140 -1.24 -4.63 -9.92
N GLU A 141 -0.24 -4.20 -10.68
CA GLU A 141 -0.40 -3.83 -12.09
C GLU A 141 -0.87 -5.00 -12.97
N ILE A 142 -0.39 -6.22 -12.70
CA ILE A 142 -0.86 -7.42 -13.40
C ILE A 142 -2.34 -7.71 -13.10
N LEU A 143 -2.83 -7.37 -11.92
CA LEU A 143 -4.22 -7.61 -11.51
C LEU A 143 -5.18 -6.52 -12.00
N GLN A 144 -4.72 -5.31 -12.25
CA GLN A 144 -5.57 -4.18 -12.66
C GLN A 144 -6.40 -4.44 -13.92
N PRO A 145 -5.88 -5.09 -15.01
CA PRO A 145 -6.70 -5.38 -16.19
C PRO A 145 -7.92 -6.26 -15.91
N PHE A 146 -7.93 -7.05 -14.84
CA PHE A 146 -9.06 -7.92 -14.48
C PHE A 146 -10.19 -7.18 -13.75
N ILE A 147 -9.98 -5.91 -13.39
CA ILE A 147 -10.94 -5.05 -12.67
C ILE A 147 -11.20 -3.74 -13.43
N ASP A 148 -11.25 -3.81 -14.75
CA ASP A 148 -11.54 -2.71 -15.67
C ASP A 148 -10.55 -1.52 -15.57
N ARG A 149 -9.30 -1.80 -15.15
CA ARG A 149 -8.20 -0.83 -15.18
C ARG A 149 -7.16 -1.23 -16.22
N SER A 150 -6.27 -0.32 -16.57
CA SER A 150 -5.16 -0.60 -17.50
C SER A 150 -3.90 -1.00 -16.73
N PHE A 151 -3.15 -1.96 -17.28
CA PHE A 151 -1.75 -2.16 -16.89
C PHE A 151 -0.91 -0.98 -17.37
N ASP A 152 -0.15 -0.35 -16.48
CA ASP A 152 0.78 0.73 -16.85
C ASP A 152 2.19 0.49 -16.29
N LEU A 153 3.17 0.38 -17.20
CA LEU A 153 4.57 0.20 -16.82
C LEU A 153 5.14 1.42 -16.06
N ASN A 154 4.62 2.64 -16.32
CA ASN A 154 5.02 3.82 -15.59
C ASN A 154 4.65 3.73 -14.11
N ASP A 155 3.50 3.13 -13.77
CA ASP A 155 3.06 2.97 -12.39
C ASP A 155 3.97 2.01 -11.63
N ILE A 156 4.42 0.91 -12.26
CA ILE A 156 5.43 0.04 -11.65
C ILE A 156 6.71 0.82 -11.30
N ILE A 157 7.17 1.67 -12.22
CA ILE A 157 8.38 2.46 -12.02
C ILE A 157 8.21 3.47 -10.89
N LEU A 158 7.11 4.23 -10.90
CA LEU A 158 6.83 5.30 -9.93
C LEU A 158 6.59 4.73 -8.52
N ASN A 159 5.81 3.66 -8.42
CA ASN A 159 5.56 2.95 -7.18
C ASN A 159 6.86 2.39 -6.58
N THR A 160 7.69 1.76 -7.43
CA THR A 160 9.01 1.25 -7.02
C THR A 160 9.94 2.38 -6.61
N ALA A 161 9.90 3.54 -7.28
CA ALA A 161 10.65 4.74 -6.89
C ALA A 161 10.24 5.22 -5.48
N GLY A 162 8.95 5.22 -5.15
CA GLY A 162 8.46 5.51 -3.79
C GLY A 162 9.07 4.58 -2.73
N VAL A 163 9.06 3.27 -2.99
CA VAL A 163 9.72 2.28 -2.11
C VAL A 163 11.22 2.54 -2.01
N PHE A 164 11.90 2.83 -3.13
CA PHE A 164 13.34 3.09 -3.17
C PHE A 164 13.72 4.31 -2.32
N ILE A 165 13.01 5.43 -2.49
CA ILE A 165 13.25 6.67 -1.75
C ILE A 165 13.11 6.42 -0.25
N SER A 166 11.99 5.86 0.18
CA SER A 166 11.71 5.67 1.60
C SER A 166 12.59 4.60 2.25
N ALA A 167 12.88 3.50 1.55
CA ALA A 167 13.82 2.49 2.03
C ALA A 167 15.23 3.07 2.16
N THR A 168 15.69 3.88 1.20
CA THR A 168 17.01 4.53 1.27
C THR A 168 17.10 5.42 2.52
N VAL A 169 16.11 6.30 2.72
CA VAL A 169 16.05 7.16 3.92
C VAL A 169 16.07 6.32 5.19
N PHE A 170 15.24 5.28 5.29
CA PHE A 170 15.19 4.40 6.46
C PHE A 170 16.54 3.75 6.77
N PHE A 171 17.19 3.16 5.77
CA PHE A 171 18.46 2.45 5.98
C PHE A 171 19.64 3.39 6.22
N VAL A 172 19.64 4.60 5.66
CA VAL A 172 20.62 5.66 5.97
C VAL A 172 20.49 6.10 7.42
N ILE A 173 19.27 6.45 7.86
CA ILE A 173 19.02 6.85 9.26
C ILE A 173 19.41 5.72 10.22
N LYS A 174 19.02 4.47 9.92
CA LYS A 174 19.40 3.30 10.73
C LYS A 174 20.92 3.17 10.85
N LYS A 175 21.67 3.34 9.75
CA LYS A 175 23.15 3.28 9.76
C LYS A 175 23.76 4.39 10.60
N LEU A 176 23.26 5.62 10.50
CA LEU A 176 23.75 6.76 11.28
C LEU A 176 23.54 6.54 12.79
N ILE A 177 22.35 6.06 13.20
CA ILE A 177 22.06 5.77 14.61
C ILE A 177 22.97 4.67 15.15
N LEU A 178 23.23 3.63 14.37
CA LEU A 178 24.11 2.53 14.79
C LEU A 178 25.57 2.98 14.90
N ASN A 179 26.06 3.77 13.95
CA ASN A 179 27.43 4.30 13.97
C ASN A 179 27.63 5.30 15.14
N GLY A 180 26.65 6.18 15.40
CA GLY A 180 26.71 7.10 16.53
C GLY A 180 26.73 6.42 17.90
N LYS A 181 26.15 5.23 18.04
CA LYS A 181 26.26 4.45 19.29
C LYS A 181 27.63 3.80 19.53
N ILE A 182 28.40 3.57 18.48
CA ILE A 182 29.73 2.98 18.55
C ILE A 182 30.76 4.05 18.98
N GLU A 183 30.50 5.32 18.68
CA GLU A 183 31.43 6.43 18.97
C GLU A 183 31.38 6.89 20.45
N TYR A 184 30.33 6.49 21.21
CA TYR A 184 30.15 6.82 22.64
C TYR A 184 30.25 5.60 23.57
N ALA A 185 30.72 4.46 23.10
CA ALA A 185 30.97 3.24 23.87
C ALA A 185 32.44 2.92 23.95
#